data_87a60492e04e2ef60e8e5794185519c6
#
_entry.id   87a60492e04e2ef60e8e5794185519c6
#
_cell.length_a   1.000
_cell.length_b   1.000
_cell.length_c   1.000
_cell.angle_alpha   90.00
_cell.angle_beta   90.00
_cell.angle_gamma   90.00
#
_symmetry.space_group_name_H-M   'P 1'
#
loop_
_entity.id
_entity.type
_entity.pdbx_description
1 polymer ?
#
loop_
_entity_poly.entity_id
_entity_poly.type
_entity_poly.pdbx_seq_one_letter_code
_entity_poly.pdbx_strand_id
1 'polypeptide(L)'
;MELRPDLLLPAAALAIALLAGLLLYGLPLGQALCWALAFGALLPLHFSVNGRAGRGLSSLAFVLGPLLCFFLVECMNYNYAPWRDFSLLQIGLNLVWYYMIAGAVYLLAGRLVLSAGISAGLFVLIGLMNRYVIRFRGRTIFPGDLLTLRTAANVAGNYDYWPDEVQLRCLLALALFCLLLWKLPRNPGRRLPRLRVVLPLAAACAVYLCVFFRTGFLSWAGIEPSLWTTTVSYTHLTL
;
A
#
# COMPACT_ATOMS: atom_id res chain seq x y z
N MET A 1 -11.55 25.80 -0.02
CA MET A 1 -11.93 24.75 -0.97
C MET A 1 -12.59 25.46 -2.11
N GLU A 2 -12.01 25.42 -3.27
CA GLU A 2 -12.48 26.13 -4.46
C GLU A 2 -12.79 25.13 -5.54
N LEU A 3 -13.84 25.37 -6.30
CA LEU A 3 -14.26 24.53 -7.41
C LEU A 3 -13.65 25.13 -8.68
N ARG A 4 -12.90 24.32 -9.43
CA ARG A 4 -12.37 24.72 -10.73
C ARG A 4 -13.38 24.34 -11.82
N PRO A 5 -14.10 25.33 -12.38
CA PRO A 5 -15.15 25.08 -13.36
C PRO A 5 -14.59 24.50 -14.68
N ASP A 6 -13.35 24.82 -15.01
CA ASP A 6 -12.60 24.29 -16.16
C ASP A 6 -12.38 22.77 -16.10
N LEU A 7 -12.39 22.19 -14.91
CA LEU A 7 -12.20 20.75 -14.67
C LEU A 7 -13.51 19.98 -14.52
N LEU A 8 -14.67 20.64 -14.52
CA LEU A 8 -15.96 19.94 -14.34
C LEU A 8 -16.27 18.99 -15.51
N LEU A 9 -16.09 19.44 -16.74
CA LEU A 9 -16.33 18.62 -17.93
C LEU A 9 -15.35 17.43 -18.03
N PRO A 10 -14.01 17.62 -17.86
CA PRO A 10 -13.08 16.51 -17.79
C PRO A 10 -13.37 15.55 -16.64
N ALA A 11 -13.82 16.04 -15.49
CA ALA A 11 -14.17 15.22 -14.34
C ALA A 11 -15.41 14.34 -14.60
N ALA A 12 -16.43 14.93 -15.23
CA ALA A 12 -17.62 14.19 -15.64
C ALA A 12 -17.28 13.12 -16.69
N ALA A 13 -16.46 13.47 -17.69
CA ALA A 13 -16.01 12.52 -18.72
C ALA A 13 -15.20 11.39 -18.10
N LEU A 14 -14.28 11.67 -17.16
CA LEU A 14 -13.54 10.67 -16.43
C LEU A 14 -14.46 9.76 -15.61
N ALA A 15 -15.42 10.33 -14.89
CA ALA A 15 -16.36 9.55 -14.08
C ALA A 15 -17.20 8.61 -14.96
N ILE A 16 -17.68 9.07 -16.09
CA ILE A 16 -18.46 8.24 -17.05
C ILE A 16 -17.58 7.15 -17.64
N ALA A 17 -16.36 7.48 -18.07
CA ALA A 17 -15.43 6.49 -18.64
C ALA A 17 -15.01 5.45 -17.59
N LEU A 18 -14.76 5.89 -16.35
CA LEU A 18 -14.43 4.98 -15.27
C LEU A 18 -15.61 4.07 -14.94
N LEU A 19 -16.82 4.61 -14.83
CA LEU A 19 -18.03 3.84 -14.58
C LEU A 19 -18.22 2.77 -15.66
N ALA A 20 -18.17 3.15 -16.93
CA ALA A 20 -18.32 2.22 -18.04
C ALA A 20 -17.23 1.14 -18.03
N GLY A 21 -15.96 1.54 -17.82
CA GLY A 21 -14.83 0.61 -17.75
C GLY A 21 -14.95 -0.39 -16.60
N LEU A 22 -15.35 0.07 -15.42
CA LEU A 22 -15.52 -0.80 -14.24
C LEU A 22 -16.71 -1.76 -14.40
N LEU A 23 -17.78 -1.33 -15.02
CA LEU A 23 -18.94 -2.20 -15.34
C LEU A 23 -18.56 -3.25 -16.39
N LEU A 24 -17.82 -2.86 -17.43
CA LEU A 24 -17.32 -3.81 -18.44
C LEU A 24 -16.34 -4.82 -17.84
N TYR A 25 -15.61 -4.41 -16.81
CA TYR A 25 -14.73 -5.30 -16.05
C TYR A 25 -15.49 -6.28 -15.15
N GLY A 26 -16.77 -6.03 -14.89
CA GLY A 26 -17.63 -6.90 -14.07
C GLY A 26 -17.78 -6.46 -12.62
N LEU A 27 -17.38 -5.23 -12.25
CA LEU A 27 -17.65 -4.72 -10.92
C LEU A 27 -19.16 -4.47 -10.71
N PRO A 28 -19.69 -4.74 -9.49
CA PRO A 28 -21.07 -4.40 -9.15
C PRO A 28 -21.32 -2.89 -9.32
N LEU A 29 -22.51 -2.56 -9.87
CA LEU A 29 -22.89 -1.17 -10.19
C LEU A 29 -22.65 -0.19 -9.04
N GLY A 30 -23.03 -0.56 -7.80
CA GLY A 30 -22.82 0.29 -6.63
C GLY A 30 -21.36 0.62 -6.36
N GLN A 31 -20.46 -0.35 -6.53
CA GLN A 31 -19.01 -0.13 -6.36
C GLN A 31 -18.43 0.70 -7.50
N ALA A 32 -18.81 0.40 -8.74
CA ALA A 32 -18.38 1.18 -9.90
C ALA A 32 -18.81 2.65 -9.78
N LEU A 33 -20.04 2.91 -9.33
CA LEU A 33 -20.54 4.25 -9.04
C LEU A 33 -19.73 4.94 -7.93
N CYS A 34 -19.44 4.26 -6.82
CA CYS A 34 -18.64 4.83 -5.74
C CYS A 34 -17.26 5.30 -6.24
N TRP A 35 -16.57 4.49 -7.01
CA TRP A 35 -15.27 4.86 -7.58
C TRP A 35 -15.39 6.02 -8.58
N ALA A 36 -16.33 5.94 -9.50
CA ALA A 36 -16.56 6.99 -10.50
C ALA A 36 -16.89 8.34 -9.84
N LEU A 37 -17.76 8.36 -8.84
CA LEU A 37 -18.10 9.55 -8.08
C LEU A 37 -16.93 10.09 -7.26
N ALA A 38 -16.14 9.21 -6.62
CA ALA A 38 -14.97 9.62 -5.84
C ALA A 38 -13.94 10.35 -6.72
N PHE A 39 -13.60 9.80 -7.87
CA PHE A 39 -12.66 10.43 -8.81
C PHE A 39 -13.27 11.67 -9.47
N GLY A 40 -14.52 11.60 -9.91
CA GLY A 40 -15.23 12.72 -10.55
C GLY A 40 -15.40 13.90 -9.60
N ALA A 41 -15.73 13.67 -8.33
CA ALA A 41 -15.88 14.72 -7.35
C ALA A 41 -14.53 15.31 -6.91
N LEU A 42 -13.49 14.48 -6.77
CA LEU A 42 -12.19 14.94 -6.29
C LEU A 42 -11.41 15.71 -7.35
N LEU A 43 -11.56 15.40 -8.63
CA LEU A 43 -10.78 16.01 -9.70
C LEU A 43 -10.99 17.54 -9.79
N PRO A 44 -12.21 18.11 -9.80
CA PRO A 44 -12.44 19.55 -9.91
C PRO A 44 -12.18 20.31 -8.60
N LEU A 45 -12.03 19.62 -7.47
CA LEU A 45 -11.77 20.27 -6.20
C LEU A 45 -10.33 20.74 -6.10
N HIS A 46 -10.17 22.00 -5.71
CA HIS A 46 -8.88 22.59 -5.39
C HIS A 46 -8.82 22.92 -3.89
N PHE A 47 -7.87 22.31 -3.21
CA PHE A 47 -7.66 22.60 -1.79
C PHE A 47 -6.60 23.70 -1.65
N SER A 48 -7.03 24.92 -1.47
CA SER A 48 -6.15 26.06 -1.14
C SER A 48 -5.85 26.09 0.36
N VAL A 49 -5.34 24.96 0.90
CA VAL A 49 -5.03 24.86 2.33
C VAL A 49 -3.59 25.33 2.56
N ASN A 50 -3.42 26.58 2.97
CA ASN A 50 -2.13 27.17 3.24
C ASN A 50 -1.80 27.18 4.75
N GLY A 51 -0.51 27.27 5.09
CA GLY A 51 -0.06 27.45 6.47
C GLY A 51 -0.10 26.21 7.34
N ARG A 52 -0.60 26.35 8.58
CA ARG A 52 -0.58 25.27 9.60
C ARG A 52 -1.47 24.09 9.22
N ALA A 53 -2.66 24.36 8.69
CA ALA A 53 -3.61 23.32 8.29
C ALA A 53 -3.06 22.45 7.14
N GLY A 54 -2.43 23.04 6.14
CA GLY A 54 -1.81 22.27 5.04
C GLY A 54 -0.67 21.36 5.51
N ARG A 55 0.13 21.82 6.47
CA ARG A 55 1.17 20.99 7.09
C ARG A 55 0.57 19.84 7.89
N GLY A 56 -0.46 20.13 8.68
CA GLY A 56 -1.18 19.09 9.44
C GLY A 56 -1.73 18.00 8.51
N LEU A 57 -2.38 18.39 7.42
CA LEU A 57 -2.96 17.46 6.45
C LEU A 57 -1.89 16.63 5.72
N SER A 58 -0.75 17.23 5.37
CA SER A 58 0.38 16.50 4.77
C SER A 58 1.01 15.52 5.76
N SER A 59 1.11 15.89 7.05
CA SER A 59 1.58 14.99 8.10
C SER A 59 0.60 13.85 8.34
N LEU A 60 -0.70 14.14 8.35
CA LEU A 60 -1.75 13.13 8.49
C LEU A 60 -1.72 12.13 7.32
N ALA A 61 -1.58 12.62 6.09
CA ALA A 61 -1.47 11.76 4.92
C ALA A 61 -0.22 10.86 4.97
N PHE A 62 0.90 11.38 5.48
CA PHE A 62 2.13 10.59 5.68
C PHE A 62 1.95 9.53 6.77
N VAL A 63 1.20 9.81 7.83
CA VAL A 63 0.94 8.85 8.90
C VAL A 63 -0.10 7.81 8.49
N LEU A 64 -1.16 8.22 7.81
CA LEU A 64 -2.22 7.29 7.38
C LEU A 64 -1.83 6.47 6.14
N GLY A 65 -0.87 6.95 5.34
CA GLY A 65 -0.41 6.24 4.14
C GLY A 65 0.07 4.82 4.41
N PRO A 66 1.02 4.59 5.33
CA PRO A 66 1.48 3.24 5.70
C PRO A 66 0.37 2.33 6.22
N LEU A 67 -0.58 2.88 6.99
CA LEU A 67 -1.73 2.12 7.46
C LEU A 67 -2.64 1.68 6.30
N LEU A 68 -2.95 2.59 5.38
CA LEU A 68 -3.69 2.26 4.16
C LEU A 68 -2.96 1.18 3.36
N CYS A 69 -1.64 1.33 3.17
CA CYS A 69 -0.83 0.36 2.44
C CYS A 69 -0.84 -1.02 3.09
N PHE A 70 -0.78 -1.10 4.41
CA PHE A 70 -0.91 -2.36 5.14
C PHE A 70 -2.21 -3.07 4.75
N PHE A 71 -3.36 -2.39 4.84
CA PHE A 71 -4.64 -2.99 4.45
C PHE A 71 -4.71 -3.39 2.98
N LEU A 72 -4.18 -2.57 2.07
CA LEU A 72 -4.17 -2.90 0.64
C LEU A 72 -3.31 -4.13 0.34
N VAL A 73 -2.14 -4.23 0.98
CA VAL A 73 -1.24 -5.38 0.80
C VAL A 73 -1.84 -6.64 1.40
N GLU A 74 -2.46 -6.56 2.59
CA GLU A 74 -3.15 -7.71 3.19
C GLU A 74 -4.32 -8.20 2.31
N CYS A 75 -5.11 -7.28 1.75
CA CYS A 75 -6.14 -7.66 0.77
C CYS A 75 -5.55 -8.38 -0.45
N MET A 76 -4.38 -7.95 -0.93
CA MET A 76 -3.68 -8.62 -2.02
C MET A 76 -3.11 -9.98 -1.61
N ASN A 77 -2.86 -10.19 -0.32
CA ASN A 77 -2.42 -11.46 0.26
C ASN A 77 -3.58 -12.41 0.62
N TYR A 78 -4.80 -12.12 0.14
CA TYR A 78 -6.03 -12.86 0.46
C TYR A 78 -6.51 -12.73 1.90
N ASN A 79 -5.95 -11.80 2.68
CA ASN A 79 -6.42 -11.47 4.01
C ASN A 79 -7.32 -10.23 3.95
N TYR A 80 -8.63 -10.44 3.87
CA TYR A 80 -9.63 -9.36 3.73
C TYR A 80 -10.07 -8.75 5.06
N ALA A 81 -9.70 -9.37 6.17
CA ALA A 81 -10.09 -8.91 7.50
C ALA A 81 -8.92 -9.00 8.50
N PRO A 82 -7.79 -8.31 8.24
CA PRO A 82 -6.59 -8.44 9.06
C PRO A 82 -6.82 -8.09 10.54
N TRP A 83 -7.82 -7.26 10.84
CA TRP A 83 -8.21 -6.95 12.22
C TRP A 83 -8.88 -8.12 12.97
N ARG A 84 -9.33 -9.18 12.25
CA ARG A 84 -9.91 -10.40 12.84
C ARG A 84 -8.87 -11.51 12.94
N ASP A 85 -7.99 -11.57 11.95
CA ASP A 85 -7.04 -12.66 11.77
C ASP A 85 -5.73 -12.43 12.52
N PHE A 86 -5.39 -11.15 12.75
CA PHE A 86 -4.19 -10.76 13.48
C PHE A 86 -4.51 -10.16 14.85
N SER A 87 -3.70 -10.48 15.84
CA SER A 87 -3.69 -9.75 17.11
C SER A 87 -3.19 -8.31 16.91
N LEU A 88 -3.55 -7.41 17.83
CA LEU A 88 -3.08 -6.02 17.78
C LEU A 88 -1.55 -5.93 17.77
N LEU A 89 -0.87 -6.86 18.45
CA LEU A 89 0.59 -6.91 18.46
C LEU A 89 1.14 -7.29 17.08
N GLN A 90 0.54 -8.26 16.40
CA GLN A 90 0.94 -8.65 15.04
C GLN A 90 0.71 -7.53 14.04
N ILE A 91 -0.44 -6.83 14.13
CA ILE A 91 -0.69 -5.64 13.30
C ILE A 91 0.37 -4.57 13.57
N GLY A 92 0.67 -4.29 14.84
CA GLY A 92 1.69 -3.32 15.23
C GLY A 92 3.08 -3.66 14.69
N LEU A 93 3.51 -4.92 14.80
CA LEU A 93 4.79 -5.39 14.29
C LEU A 93 4.87 -5.29 12.74
N ASN A 94 3.79 -5.61 12.06
CA ASN A 94 3.72 -5.43 10.60
C ASN A 94 3.79 -3.95 10.23
N LEU A 95 3.03 -3.08 10.90
CA LEU A 95 3.04 -1.63 10.64
C LEU A 95 4.42 -1.00 10.85
N VAL A 96 5.24 -1.50 11.77
CA VAL A 96 6.61 -1.02 11.95
C VAL A 96 7.39 -1.04 10.65
N TRP A 97 7.30 -2.11 9.85
CA TRP A 97 7.95 -2.21 8.54
C TRP A 97 7.48 -1.12 7.57
N TYR A 98 6.18 -0.88 7.51
CA TYR A 98 5.62 0.14 6.62
C TYR A 98 6.10 1.53 7.00
N TYR A 99 6.13 1.85 8.31
CA TYR A 99 6.63 3.14 8.79
C TYR A 99 8.14 3.28 8.63
N MET A 100 8.91 2.20 8.80
CA MET A 100 10.35 2.21 8.58
C MET A 100 10.68 2.54 7.12
N ILE A 101 10.04 1.88 6.16
CA ILE A 101 10.25 2.14 4.74
C ILE A 101 9.76 3.54 4.36
N ALA A 102 8.58 3.96 4.81
CA ALA A 102 8.07 5.31 4.57
C ALA A 102 9.02 6.38 5.17
N GLY A 103 9.57 6.14 6.34
CA GLY A 103 10.56 7.00 6.98
C GLY A 103 11.88 7.06 6.20
N ALA A 104 12.38 5.92 5.70
CA ALA A 104 13.55 5.87 4.85
C ALA A 104 13.33 6.64 3.53
N VAL A 105 12.19 6.46 2.89
CA VAL A 105 11.81 7.22 1.69
C VAL A 105 11.74 8.72 2.01
N TYR A 106 11.21 9.09 3.20
CA TYR A 106 11.20 10.50 3.61
C TYR A 106 12.61 11.08 3.80
N LEU A 107 13.53 10.32 4.35
CA LEU A 107 14.93 10.77 4.52
C LEU A 107 15.60 11.07 3.16
N LEU A 108 15.25 10.31 2.14
CA LEU A 108 15.76 10.50 0.78
C LEU A 108 15.04 11.66 0.07
N ALA A 109 13.71 11.67 0.04
CA ALA A 109 12.90 12.63 -0.71
C ALA A 109 12.77 13.99 -0.02
N GLY A 110 12.82 14.05 1.32
CA GLY A 110 12.73 15.27 2.12
C GLY A 110 11.37 15.98 2.10
N ARG A 111 10.32 15.36 1.54
CA ARG A 111 8.97 15.92 1.37
C ARG A 111 7.93 14.87 1.78
N LEU A 112 7.08 15.18 2.78
CA LEU A 112 6.09 14.25 3.34
C LEU A 112 5.14 13.68 2.27
N VAL A 113 4.55 14.56 1.48
CA VAL A 113 3.58 14.17 0.43
C VAL A 113 4.21 13.27 -0.62
N LEU A 114 5.43 13.62 -1.08
CA LEU A 114 6.15 12.82 -2.07
C LEU A 114 6.54 11.46 -1.49
N SER A 115 7.00 11.43 -0.24
CA SER A 115 7.38 10.19 0.44
C SER A 115 6.18 9.27 0.66
N ALA A 116 5.01 9.83 1.03
CA ALA A 116 3.78 9.07 1.16
C ALA A 116 3.37 8.43 -0.17
N GLY A 117 3.47 9.18 -1.28
CA GLY A 117 3.15 8.65 -2.61
C GLY A 117 4.11 7.58 -3.09
N ILE A 118 5.43 7.81 -2.96
CA ILE A 118 6.46 6.83 -3.37
C ILE A 118 6.35 5.55 -2.54
N SER A 119 6.25 5.67 -1.21
CA SER A 119 6.13 4.49 -0.34
C SER A 119 4.84 3.72 -0.61
N ALA A 120 3.72 4.41 -0.83
CA ALA A 120 2.46 3.76 -1.17
C ALA A 120 2.56 3.01 -2.51
N GLY A 121 3.14 3.62 -3.54
CA GLY A 121 3.40 2.97 -4.82
C GLY A 121 4.27 1.72 -4.67
N LEU A 122 5.35 1.80 -3.88
CA LEU A 122 6.26 0.69 -3.61
C LEU A 122 5.55 -0.48 -2.92
N PHE A 123 4.78 -0.21 -1.86
CA PHE A 123 4.07 -1.26 -1.12
C PHE A 123 3.00 -1.94 -1.98
N VAL A 124 2.20 -1.15 -2.69
CA VAL A 124 1.17 -1.71 -3.58
C VAL A 124 1.81 -2.52 -4.72
N LEU A 125 2.94 -2.08 -5.26
CA LEU A 125 3.68 -2.85 -6.26
C LEU A 125 4.14 -4.20 -5.70
N ILE A 126 4.71 -4.22 -4.49
CA ILE A 126 5.13 -5.46 -3.81
C ILE A 126 3.91 -6.37 -3.57
N GLY A 127 2.80 -5.82 -3.07
CA GLY A 127 1.56 -6.58 -2.86
C GLY A 127 1.01 -7.16 -4.15
N LEU A 128 1.03 -6.37 -5.24
CA LEU A 128 0.60 -6.80 -6.57
C LEU A 128 1.44 -7.97 -7.07
N MET A 129 2.77 -7.85 -6.98
CA MET A 129 3.71 -8.91 -7.35
C MET A 129 3.46 -10.17 -6.51
N ASN A 130 3.31 -10.02 -5.20
CA ASN A 130 3.05 -11.14 -4.31
C ASN A 130 1.74 -11.87 -4.66
N ARG A 131 0.66 -11.13 -4.98
CA ARG A 131 -0.61 -11.72 -5.40
C ARG A 131 -0.48 -12.54 -6.67
N TYR A 132 0.27 -12.08 -7.67
CA TYR A 132 0.56 -12.88 -8.87
C TYR A 132 1.36 -14.14 -8.53
N VAL A 133 2.36 -14.04 -7.67
CA VAL A 133 3.15 -15.21 -7.25
C VAL A 133 2.28 -16.22 -6.50
N ILE A 134 1.41 -15.77 -5.60
CA ILE A 134 0.46 -16.64 -4.92
C ILE A 134 -0.48 -17.31 -5.93
N ARG A 135 -1.02 -16.55 -6.91
CA ARG A 135 -1.91 -17.07 -7.95
C ARG A 135 -1.24 -18.13 -8.81
N PHE A 136 0.06 -17.97 -9.13
CA PHE A 136 0.76 -18.88 -10.04
C PHE A 136 1.50 -20.02 -9.34
N ARG A 137 1.96 -19.82 -8.10
CA ARG A 137 2.79 -20.77 -7.36
C ARG A 137 2.17 -21.29 -6.07
N GLY A 138 1.02 -20.74 -5.65
CA GLY A 138 0.36 -21.10 -4.40
C GLY A 138 1.09 -20.67 -3.12
N ARG A 139 2.15 -19.88 -3.21
CA ARG A 139 2.93 -19.40 -2.07
C ARG A 139 3.35 -17.95 -2.23
N THR A 140 3.68 -17.29 -1.13
CA THR A 140 4.19 -15.92 -1.12
C THR A 140 5.60 -15.81 -1.70
N ILE A 141 5.98 -14.58 -2.10
CA ILE A 141 7.34 -14.27 -2.55
C ILE A 141 8.33 -14.45 -1.38
N PHE A 142 9.43 -15.11 -1.67
CA PHE A 142 10.59 -15.18 -0.78
C PHE A 142 11.77 -14.38 -1.34
N PRO A 143 12.67 -13.88 -0.48
CA PRO A 143 13.88 -13.18 -0.94
C PRO A 143 14.71 -14.01 -1.95
N GLY A 144 14.73 -15.33 -1.81
CA GLY A 144 15.39 -16.24 -2.75
C GLY A 144 14.79 -16.24 -4.15
N ASP A 145 13.51 -15.86 -4.31
CA ASP A 145 12.87 -15.76 -5.63
C ASP A 145 13.52 -14.66 -6.50
N LEU A 146 14.17 -13.68 -5.89
CA LEU A 146 14.95 -12.67 -6.60
C LEU A 146 16.10 -13.28 -7.41
N LEU A 147 16.68 -14.38 -6.93
CA LEU A 147 17.77 -15.08 -7.64
C LEU A 147 17.25 -15.83 -8.88
N THR A 148 15.97 -16.15 -8.91
CA THR A 148 15.32 -16.89 -10.02
C THR A 148 14.53 -15.98 -10.98
N LEU A 149 14.61 -14.66 -10.84
CA LEU A 149 13.87 -13.70 -11.67
C LEU A 149 14.10 -13.92 -13.17
N ARG A 150 15.32 -14.24 -13.58
CA ARG A 150 15.64 -14.51 -14.99
C ARG A 150 14.88 -15.72 -15.52
N THR A 151 14.80 -16.79 -14.73
CA THR A 151 14.03 -18.00 -15.08
C THR A 151 12.54 -17.69 -15.11
N ALA A 152 12.05 -16.92 -14.15
CA ALA A 152 10.65 -16.48 -14.10
C ALA A 152 10.29 -15.62 -15.33
N ALA A 153 11.18 -14.74 -15.77
CA ALA A 153 10.98 -13.90 -16.95
C ALA A 153 10.83 -14.74 -18.24
N ASN A 154 11.57 -15.83 -18.37
CA ASN A 154 11.50 -16.70 -19.55
C ASN A 154 10.15 -17.42 -19.70
N VAL A 155 9.42 -17.65 -18.61
CA VAL A 155 8.11 -18.32 -18.63
C VAL A 155 6.95 -17.33 -18.46
N ALA A 156 7.26 -16.06 -18.26
CA ALA A 156 6.26 -15.03 -17.98
C ALA A 156 5.18 -14.90 -19.09
N GLY A 157 5.58 -15.10 -20.36
CA GLY A 157 4.64 -15.02 -21.49
C GLY A 157 3.52 -16.06 -21.48
N ASN A 158 3.61 -17.09 -20.64
CA ASN A 158 2.62 -18.15 -20.55
C ASN A 158 1.50 -17.88 -19.51
N TYR A 159 1.59 -16.75 -18.80
CA TYR A 159 0.67 -16.41 -17.73
C TYR A 159 -0.23 -15.24 -18.09
N ASP A 160 -1.46 -15.28 -17.62
CA ASP A 160 -2.39 -14.18 -17.72
C ASP A 160 -2.16 -13.19 -16.57
N TYR A 161 -1.73 -11.98 -16.92
CA TYR A 161 -1.45 -10.89 -15.97
C TYR A 161 -2.60 -9.89 -15.85
N TRP A 162 -3.80 -10.20 -16.34
CA TRP A 162 -4.92 -9.33 -16.07
C TRP A 162 -5.16 -9.22 -14.56
N PRO A 163 -5.23 -8.01 -14.02
CA PRO A 163 -5.47 -7.81 -12.60
C PRO A 163 -6.85 -8.39 -12.25
N ASP A 164 -6.95 -9.08 -11.14
CA ASP A 164 -8.25 -9.50 -10.62
C ASP A 164 -9.01 -8.32 -9.97
N GLU A 165 -10.26 -8.55 -9.58
CA GLU A 165 -11.13 -7.54 -9.00
C GLU A 165 -10.50 -6.87 -7.74
N VAL A 166 -9.81 -7.65 -6.91
CA VAL A 166 -9.14 -7.13 -5.70
C VAL A 166 -7.95 -6.26 -6.07
N GLN A 167 -7.12 -6.71 -7.02
CA GLN A 167 -6.00 -5.93 -7.53
C GLN A 167 -6.48 -4.61 -8.13
N LEU A 168 -7.55 -4.65 -8.93
CA LEU A 168 -8.14 -3.45 -9.52
C LEU A 168 -8.61 -2.47 -8.42
N ARG A 169 -9.32 -2.94 -7.42
CA ARG A 169 -9.76 -2.11 -6.28
C ARG A 169 -8.58 -1.48 -5.52
N CYS A 170 -7.53 -2.26 -5.27
CA CYS A 170 -6.33 -1.75 -4.61
C CYS A 170 -5.59 -0.71 -5.47
N LEU A 171 -5.52 -0.89 -6.78
CA LEU A 171 -4.96 0.09 -7.71
C LEU A 171 -5.79 1.37 -7.77
N LEU A 172 -7.13 1.27 -7.77
CA LEU A 172 -8.02 2.42 -7.69
C LEU A 172 -7.84 3.18 -6.37
N ALA A 173 -7.73 2.46 -5.25
CA ALA A 173 -7.47 3.06 -3.94
C ALA A 173 -6.13 3.80 -3.91
N LEU A 174 -5.06 3.21 -4.47
CA LEU A 174 -3.77 3.87 -4.63
C LEU A 174 -3.88 5.12 -5.51
N ALA A 175 -4.56 5.02 -6.66
CA ALA A 175 -4.75 6.14 -7.56
C ALA A 175 -5.54 7.29 -6.90
N LEU A 176 -6.59 6.97 -6.15
CA LEU A 176 -7.35 7.94 -5.38
C LEU A 176 -6.49 8.58 -4.28
N PHE A 177 -5.69 7.80 -3.57
CA PHE A 177 -4.74 8.31 -2.58
C PHE A 177 -3.70 9.24 -3.22
N CYS A 178 -3.13 8.86 -4.36
CA CYS A 178 -2.20 9.71 -5.11
C CYS A 178 -2.87 11.01 -5.60
N LEU A 179 -4.13 10.94 -6.04
CA LEU A 179 -4.91 12.11 -6.43
C LEU A 179 -5.14 13.04 -5.22
N LEU A 180 -5.46 12.49 -4.05
CA LEU A 180 -5.57 13.25 -2.81
C LEU A 180 -4.24 13.92 -2.45
N LEU A 181 -3.13 13.18 -2.52
CA LEU A 181 -1.79 13.72 -2.28
C LEU A 181 -1.44 14.85 -3.26
N TRP A 182 -1.81 14.71 -4.52
CA TRP A 182 -1.59 15.75 -5.54
C TRP A 182 -2.34 17.05 -5.24
N LYS A 183 -3.51 16.95 -4.60
CA LYS A 183 -4.31 18.11 -4.17
C LYS A 183 -3.76 18.79 -2.91
N LEU A 184 -2.87 18.14 -2.16
CA LEU A 184 -2.27 18.74 -0.98
C LEU A 184 -1.25 19.82 -1.37
N PRO A 185 -1.13 20.88 -0.56
CA PRO A 185 -0.21 21.97 -0.86
C PRO A 185 1.23 21.45 -0.94
N ARG A 186 1.87 21.75 -2.05
CA ARG A 186 3.27 21.38 -2.33
C ARG A 186 4.27 22.26 -1.57
N ASN A 187 3.78 23.12 -0.66
CA ASN A 187 4.67 24.02 0.08
C ASN A 187 5.77 23.21 0.76
N PRO A 188 7.02 23.57 0.51
CA PRO A 188 8.14 23.06 1.26
C PRO A 188 8.09 23.68 2.67
N GLY A 189 7.04 23.32 3.43
CA GLY A 189 7.01 23.59 4.85
C GLY A 189 8.33 23.08 5.42
N ARG A 190 8.86 23.79 6.41
CA ARG A 190 10.10 23.50 7.12
C ARG A 190 10.32 21.98 7.17
N ARG A 191 11.32 21.51 6.43
CA ARG A 191 11.69 20.08 6.42
C ARG A 191 11.76 19.65 7.88
N LEU A 192 11.04 18.63 8.25
CA LEU A 192 11.21 18.07 9.60
C LEU A 192 12.70 17.84 9.80
N PRO A 193 13.29 18.30 10.90
CA PRO A 193 14.71 18.08 11.11
C PRO A 193 14.95 16.57 11.01
N ARG A 194 15.91 16.18 10.18
CA ARG A 194 16.20 14.76 9.88
C ARG A 194 16.32 13.92 11.16
N LEU A 195 16.88 14.49 12.21
CA LEU A 195 16.97 13.83 13.52
C LEU A 195 15.61 13.40 14.10
N ARG A 196 14.52 14.19 13.90
CA ARG A 196 13.19 13.83 14.40
C ARG A 196 12.56 12.64 13.67
N VAL A 197 13.11 12.27 12.52
CA VAL A 197 12.67 11.09 11.76
C VAL A 197 13.66 9.95 11.93
N VAL A 198 14.97 10.25 11.94
CA VAL A 198 16.02 9.23 12.13
C VAL A 198 15.90 8.57 13.49
N LEU A 199 15.67 9.33 14.55
CA LEU A 199 15.65 8.79 15.92
C LEU A 199 14.51 7.76 16.12
N PRO A 200 13.24 8.08 15.82
CA PRO A 200 12.17 7.08 15.94
C PRO A 200 12.32 5.93 14.94
N LEU A 201 12.87 6.18 13.74
CA LEU A 201 13.16 5.12 12.77
C LEU A 201 14.22 4.15 13.30
N ALA A 202 15.33 4.68 13.84
CA ALA A 202 16.39 3.88 14.45
C ALA A 202 15.88 3.11 15.69
N ALA A 203 15.05 3.75 16.52
CA ALA A 203 14.41 3.09 17.66
C ALA A 203 13.47 1.96 17.20
N ALA A 204 12.64 2.20 16.18
CA ALA A 204 11.78 1.18 15.62
C ALA A 204 12.57 0.01 15.03
N CYS A 205 13.67 0.28 14.32
CA CYS A 205 14.59 -0.76 13.84
C CYS A 205 15.20 -1.55 14.99
N ALA A 206 15.68 -0.87 16.03
CA ALA A 206 16.29 -1.52 17.20
C ALA A 206 15.27 -2.41 17.93
N VAL A 207 14.06 -1.90 18.18
CA VAL A 207 12.97 -2.68 18.80
C VAL A 207 12.63 -3.88 17.94
N TYR A 208 12.48 -3.68 16.62
CA TYR A 208 12.17 -4.76 15.70
C TYR A 208 13.24 -5.87 15.73
N LEU A 209 14.51 -5.48 15.63
CA LEU A 209 15.64 -6.42 15.70
C LEU A 209 15.66 -7.16 17.05
N CYS A 210 15.48 -6.44 18.16
CA CYS A 210 15.39 -7.07 19.49
C CYS A 210 14.26 -8.08 19.59
N VAL A 211 13.08 -7.77 19.05
CA VAL A 211 11.92 -8.67 19.08
C VAL A 211 12.16 -9.90 18.22
N PHE A 212 12.72 -9.74 17.03
CA PHE A 212 12.94 -10.87 16.10
C PHE A 212 14.11 -11.76 16.49
N PHE A 213 15.19 -11.18 17.03
CA PHE A 213 16.35 -11.99 17.47
C PHE A 213 16.18 -12.58 18.86
N ARG A 214 15.24 -12.10 19.66
CA ARG A 214 14.86 -12.67 20.94
C ARG A 214 13.66 -13.58 20.76
N THR A 215 13.90 -14.83 20.39
CA THR A 215 12.87 -15.88 20.20
C THR A 215 11.94 -16.04 21.40
N GLY A 216 12.45 -15.77 22.62
CA GLY A 216 11.63 -15.84 23.85
C GLY A 216 10.51 -14.79 23.92
N PHE A 217 10.61 -13.64 23.24
CA PHE A 217 9.52 -12.67 23.23
C PHE A 217 8.33 -13.13 22.35
N LEU A 218 8.62 -13.70 21.20
CA LEU A 218 7.58 -14.19 20.28
C LEU A 218 6.80 -15.36 20.88
N SER A 219 7.50 -16.29 21.52
CA SER A 219 6.85 -17.43 22.22
C SER A 219 6.06 -16.95 23.44
N TRP A 220 6.56 -15.98 24.20
CA TRP A 220 5.82 -15.36 25.29
C TRP A 220 4.55 -14.64 24.81
N ALA A 221 4.62 -13.97 23.65
CA ALA A 221 3.49 -13.29 23.04
C ALA A 221 2.49 -14.25 22.36
N GLY A 222 2.73 -15.55 22.37
CA GLY A 222 1.90 -16.53 21.66
C GLY A 222 1.95 -16.40 20.15
N ILE A 223 2.94 -15.69 19.63
CA ILE A 223 3.19 -15.56 18.21
C ILE A 223 4.12 -16.71 17.83
N GLU A 224 3.55 -17.78 17.31
CA GLU A 224 4.38 -18.72 16.56
C GLU A 224 4.87 -17.96 15.32
N PRO A 225 6.17 -17.72 15.18
CA PRO A 225 6.66 -17.31 13.90
C PRO A 225 6.25 -18.47 12.98
N SER A 226 5.31 -18.25 12.09
CA SER A 226 5.10 -19.14 10.95
C SER A 226 6.32 -18.95 10.04
N LEU A 227 7.43 -19.15 10.69
CA LEU A 227 8.72 -19.22 10.11
C LEU A 227 8.58 -20.30 9.06
N TRP A 228 8.29 -19.89 7.79
CA TRP A 228 9.05 -20.51 6.76
C TRP A 228 9.14 -22.04 6.90
N THR A 229 8.26 -22.62 7.71
CA THR A 229 8.07 -24.04 7.77
C THR A 229 7.36 -24.40 6.48
N THR A 230 8.19 -24.41 5.47
CA THR A 230 8.06 -25.10 4.20
C THR A 230 7.63 -26.55 4.35
N THR A 231 7.22 -26.94 5.52
CA THR A 231 6.73 -28.28 5.82
C THR A 231 5.43 -28.61 5.11
N VAL A 232 4.77 -27.61 4.52
CA VAL A 232 3.48 -27.84 3.84
C VAL A 232 3.66 -28.24 2.36
N SER A 233 4.80 -27.95 1.75
CA SER A 233 4.91 -28.06 0.29
C SER A 233 5.29 -29.43 -0.24
N TYR A 234 5.76 -30.34 0.60
CA TYR A 234 6.23 -31.63 0.09
C TYR A 234 5.22 -32.78 0.24
N THR A 235 4.16 -32.58 1.02
CA THR A 235 3.15 -33.65 1.20
C THR A 235 2.10 -33.70 0.08
N HIS A 236 2.02 -32.70 -0.78
CA HIS A 236 1.10 -32.71 -1.91
C HIS A 236 1.71 -33.09 -3.27
N LEU A 237 2.99 -33.44 -3.29
CA LEU A 237 3.66 -33.87 -4.52
C LEU A 237 3.81 -35.40 -4.63
N THR A 238 3.18 -36.16 -3.75
CA THR A 238 3.18 -37.61 -3.77
C THR A 238 1.77 -38.21 -3.89
N LEU A 239 0.97 -37.66 -4.80
CA LEU A 239 -0.20 -38.37 -5.33
C LEU A 239 -0.26 -38.20 -6.83
#